data_757439d1d0fba8640924b7f0581bbd71
#
_entry.id   757439d1d0fba8640924b7f0581bbd71
#
_cell.length_a   1.000
_cell.length_b   1.000
_cell.length_c   1.000
_cell.angle_alpha   90.00
_cell.angle_beta   90.00
_cell.angle_gamma   90.00
#
_symmetry.space_group_name_H-M   'P 1'
#
loop_
_entity.id
_entity.type
_entity.pdbx_description
1 polymer ?
#
loop_
_entity_poly.entity_id
_entity_poly.type
_entity_poly.pdbx_seq_one_letter_code
_entity_poly.pdbx_strand_id
1 'polypeptide(L)'
;MLRIVFFISVLIVALAACGPESSRDEQALETSSSQPLVIASNYPLYYFASRIAGENVTIALPEIEGDPADWKPGVEAIGQLQAADLVLLNGAGYEAWLKWVSLPDDRLLDTSASFQDRLIPLAEETVHQHGPGGEHSHTGMAFTVWLDPGLAMEQARAIAGALDRLAPENSRAHRENLAALSSQLKELDTSLESAFREVREHPLVFSHPVYQYLEKRYALQGISMHWEPEQEISEKAWIDLSNVLRRQPSQWMMWEDTPVASTLSRLQDYDLQAVVFRTASNRPVSGDYFDVMSNNAVELFRTADLIRADQN
;
A
#
# COMPACT_ATOMS: atom_id res chain seq x y z
N MET A 1 -38.95 -3.80 109.85
CA MET A 1 -37.94 -2.74 109.64
C MET A 1 -37.39 -2.83 108.20
N LEU A 2 -37.88 -1.97 107.34
CA LEU A 2 -37.64 -2.04 105.91
C LEU A 2 -36.52 -1.04 105.55
N ARG A 3 -35.40 -1.54 105.01
CA ARG A 3 -34.35 -0.62 104.50
C ARG A 3 -34.49 -0.56 102.99
N ILE A 4 -34.86 0.66 102.56
CA ILE A 4 -34.95 1.03 101.16
C ILE A 4 -33.52 1.41 100.72
N VAL A 5 -32.98 0.74 99.73
CA VAL A 5 -31.71 1.12 99.07
C VAL A 5 -32.07 1.77 97.76
N PHE A 6 -31.66 3.06 97.61
CA PHE A 6 -31.80 3.82 96.40
C PHE A 6 -30.62 3.49 95.48
N PHE A 7 -30.92 2.95 94.28
CA PHE A 7 -29.93 2.83 93.21
C PHE A 7 -30.02 4.13 92.36
N ILE A 8 -28.92 4.89 92.32
CA ILE A 8 -28.75 6.00 91.39
C ILE A 8 -28.14 5.42 90.10
N SER A 9 -28.93 5.39 89.03
CA SER A 9 -28.42 5.04 87.70
C SER A 9 -27.81 6.24 87.04
N VAL A 10 -26.49 6.24 86.86
CA VAL A 10 -25.77 7.25 86.06
C VAL A 10 -25.93 6.88 84.62
N LEU A 11 -26.61 7.73 83.84
CA LEU A 11 -26.76 7.60 82.39
C LEU A 11 -25.54 8.26 81.74
N ILE A 12 -24.62 7.44 81.18
CA ILE A 12 -23.51 7.92 80.38
C ILE A 12 -24.02 8.08 78.96
N VAL A 13 -24.17 9.29 78.46
CA VAL A 13 -24.45 9.62 77.09
C VAL A 13 -23.13 9.61 76.34
N ALA A 14 -22.87 8.53 75.53
CA ALA A 14 -21.79 8.52 74.60
C ALA A 14 -22.20 9.29 73.33
N LEU A 15 -21.60 10.47 73.11
CA LEU A 15 -21.69 11.20 71.85
C LEU A 15 -20.80 10.45 70.81
N ALA A 16 -21.43 9.68 69.96
CA ALA A 16 -20.78 9.16 68.72
C ALA A 16 -20.68 10.31 67.72
N ALA A 17 -19.48 10.84 67.54
CA ALA A 17 -19.17 11.74 66.45
C ALA A 17 -19.04 10.90 65.15
N CYS A 18 -20.10 10.87 64.34
CA CYS A 18 -20.03 10.45 62.95
C CYS A 18 -19.34 11.55 62.16
N GLY A 19 -18.02 11.39 61.89
CA GLY A 19 -17.36 12.10 60.81
C GLY A 19 -17.78 11.46 59.49
N PRO A 20 -17.97 12.24 58.40
CA PRO A 20 -18.21 11.66 57.08
C PRO A 20 -16.92 10.96 56.62
N GLU A 21 -16.94 9.63 56.56
CA GLU A 21 -15.99 8.85 55.73
C GLU A 21 -16.17 9.32 54.29
N SER A 22 -15.24 10.17 53.85
CA SER A 22 -15.03 10.43 52.45
C SER A 22 -14.59 9.12 51.80
N SER A 23 -15.54 8.35 51.31
CA SER A 23 -15.29 7.37 50.31
C SER A 23 -14.72 8.09 49.09
N ARG A 24 -13.40 8.17 49.02
CA ARG A 24 -12.73 8.36 47.74
C ARG A 24 -13.10 7.15 46.89
N ASP A 25 -14.17 7.31 46.14
CA ASP A 25 -14.31 6.57 44.89
C ASP A 25 -13.08 6.96 44.05
N GLU A 26 -12.03 6.13 44.14
CA GLU A 26 -11.09 5.98 43.07
C GLU A 26 -11.90 5.41 41.87
N GLN A 27 -12.63 6.31 41.20
CA GLN A 27 -12.94 6.08 39.80
C GLN A 27 -11.59 5.97 39.13
N ALA A 28 -11.10 4.70 39.02
CA ALA A 28 -10.15 4.34 38.00
C ALA A 28 -10.72 4.95 36.71
N LEU A 29 -10.09 6.00 36.21
CA LEU A 29 -10.24 6.41 34.84
C LEU A 29 -9.91 5.15 34.05
N GLU A 30 -10.94 4.41 33.65
CA GLU A 30 -10.83 3.52 32.53
C GLU A 30 -10.43 4.45 31.38
N THR A 31 -9.14 4.59 31.16
CA THR A 31 -8.60 5.09 29.91
C THR A 31 -9.12 4.09 28.89
N SER A 32 -10.25 4.45 28.27
CA SER A 32 -10.66 3.85 27.00
C SER A 32 -9.46 4.01 26.10
N SER A 33 -8.59 3.01 26.07
CA SER A 33 -7.47 2.98 25.13
C SER A 33 -8.11 2.86 23.77
N SER A 34 -8.24 4.00 23.07
CA SER A 34 -8.58 3.97 21.66
C SER A 34 -7.58 3.05 20.97
N GLN A 35 -8.09 2.15 20.13
CA GLN A 35 -7.20 1.29 19.34
C GLN A 35 -6.20 2.17 18.58
N PRO A 36 -4.92 1.77 18.52
CA PRO A 36 -3.92 2.50 17.75
C PRO A 36 -4.38 2.68 16.29
N LEU A 37 -4.15 3.86 15.76
CA LEU A 37 -4.47 4.23 14.38
C LEU A 37 -3.22 4.21 13.53
N VAL A 38 -3.23 3.37 12.49
CA VAL A 38 -2.17 3.28 11.47
C VAL A 38 -2.73 3.73 10.13
N ILE A 39 -2.07 4.66 9.46
CA ILE A 39 -2.46 5.14 8.13
C ILE A 39 -1.41 4.71 7.11
N ALA A 40 -1.86 4.10 6.02
CA ALA A 40 -1.00 3.71 4.90
C ALA A 40 -1.06 4.74 3.76
N SER A 41 0.07 4.98 3.09
CA SER A 41 0.18 5.93 1.98
C SER A 41 -0.37 5.38 0.66
N ASN A 42 -0.46 4.06 0.53
CA ASN A 42 -0.99 3.38 -0.66
C ASN A 42 -1.75 2.10 -0.29
N TYR A 43 -2.44 1.53 -1.27
CA TYR A 43 -3.27 0.35 -1.03
C TYR A 43 -2.48 -0.92 -0.70
N PRO A 44 -1.34 -1.26 -1.33
CA PRO A 44 -0.57 -2.44 -0.93
C PRO A 44 -0.17 -2.43 0.54
N LEU A 45 0.32 -1.31 1.07
CA LEU A 45 0.68 -1.19 2.48
C LEU A 45 -0.54 -1.30 3.40
N TYR A 46 -1.66 -0.66 3.00
CA TYR A 46 -2.94 -0.82 3.70
C TYR A 46 -3.35 -2.30 3.78
N TYR A 47 -3.26 -2.99 2.65
CA TYR A 47 -3.62 -4.41 2.58
C TYR A 47 -2.72 -5.26 3.46
N PHE A 48 -1.39 -5.10 3.36
CA PHE A 48 -0.46 -5.86 4.18
C PHE A 48 -0.64 -5.59 5.67
N ALA A 49 -0.78 -4.33 6.06
CA ALA A 49 -1.01 -3.94 7.44
C ALA A 49 -2.33 -4.52 7.98
N SER A 50 -3.42 -4.43 7.22
CA SER A 50 -4.73 -4.99 7.59
C SER A 50 -4.68 -6.51 7.78
N ARG A 51 -3.91 -7.22 6.95
CA ARG A 51 -3.74 -8.67 7.05
C ARG A 51 -2.90 -9.07 8.26
N ILE A 52 -1.94 -8.23 8.68
CA ILE A 52 -1.03 -8.52 9.80
C ILE A 52 -1.63 -8.11 11.14
N ALA A 53 -2.25 -6.91 11.23
CA ALA A 53 -2.66 -6.29 12.49
C ALA A 53 -3.76 -7.06 13.24
N GLY A 54 -4.68 -7.72 12.53
CA GLY A 54 -5.88 -8.30 13.14
C GLY A 54 -6.87 -7.23 13.64
N GLU A 55 -7.61 -7.52 14.72
CA GLU A 55 -8.75 -6.68 15.14
C GLU A 55 -8.38 -5.54 16.12
N ASN A 56 -7.17 -5.51 16.66
CA ASN A 56 -6.80 -4.61 17.77
C ASN A 56 -6.06 -3.33 17.34
N VAL A 57 -5.89 -3.12 16.05
CA VAL A 57 -5.28 -1.93 15.46
C VAL A 57 -6.15 -1.46 14.31
N THR A 58 -6.49 -0.20 14.29
CA THR A 58 -7.24 0.40 13.19
C THR A 58 -6.27 0.73 12.05
N ILE A 59 -6.48 0.11 10.90
CA ILE A 59 -5.70 0.42 9.69
C ILE A 59 -6.58 1.25 8.75
N ALA A 60 -6.08 2.39 8.33
CA ALA A 60 -6.78 3.29 7.42
C ALA A 60 -5.98 3.56 6.14
N LEU A 61 -6.71 3.75 5.06
CA LEU A 61 -6.21 4.27 3.80
C LEU A 61 -7.02 5.53 3.49
N PRO A 62 -6.40 6.69 3.29
CA PRO A 62 -7.11 7.89 2.87
C PRO A 62 -7.88 7.66 1.56
N GLU A 63 -8.95 8.39 1.36
CA GLU A 63 -9.60 8.44 0.05
C GLU A 63 -8.71 9.22 -0.92
N ILE A 64 -8.21 8.55 -1.93
CA ILE A 64 -7.28 9.09 -2.92
C ILE A 64 -7.89 8.92 -4.30
N GLU A 65 -8.18 10.02 -4.97
CA GLU A 65 -8.58 10.02 -6.36
C GLU A 65 -7.35 9.93 -7.27
N GLY A 66 -7.39 9.06 -8.27
CA GLY A 66 -6.29 8.85 -9.21
C GLY A 66 -5.12 8.04 -8.62
N ASP A 67 -3.90 8.34 -9.08
CA ASP A 67 -2.70 7.67 -8.59
C ASP A 67 -2.28 8.24 -7.22
N PRO A 68 -2.14 7.39 -6.19
CA PRO A 68 -1.66 7.81 -4.89
C PRO A 68 -0.24 8.42 -4.89
N ALA A 69 0.59 8.15 -5.88
CA ALA A 69 1.91 8.78 -6.02
C ALA A 69 1.81 10.29 -6.26
N ASP A 70 0.72 10.73 -6.90
CA ASP A 70 0.44 12.14 -7.20
C ASP A 70 -0.44 12.82 -6.15
N TRP A 71 -0.76 12.09 -5.08
CA TRP A 71 -1.67 12.57 -4.06
C TRP A 71 -1.19 13.87 -3.39
N LYS A 72 -2.12 14.81 -3.26
CA LYS A 72 -1.92 16.08 -2.55
C LYS A 72 -2.95 16.15 -1.41
N PRO A 73 -2.56 15.76 -0.18
CA PRO A 73 -3.50 15.70 0.93
C PRO A 73 -4.11 17.07 1.24
N GLY A 74 -5.44 17.14 1.33
CA GLY A 74 -6.17 18.29 1.81
C GLY A 74 -6.08 18.42 3.34
N VAL A 75 -6.64 19.51 3.89
CA VAL A 75 -6.55 19.83 5.32
C VAL A 75 -7.08 18.71 6.22
N GLU A 76 -8.17 18.06 5.82
CA GLU A 76 -8.76 16.94 6.58
C GLU A 76 -7.82 15.73 6.60
N ALA A 77 -7.29 15.33 5.45
CA ALA A 77 -6.34 14.21 5.35
C ALA A 77 -5.05 14.49 6.13
N ILE A 78 -4.54 15.73 6.10
CA ILE A 78 -3.39 16.14 6.92
C ILE A 78 -3.72 15.98 8.40
N GLY A 79 -4.92 16.39 8.83
CA GLY A 79 -5.36 16.21 10.22
C GLY A 79 -5.43 14.73 10.62
N GLN A 80 -5.89 13.86 9.75
CA GLN A 80 -5.90 12.41 9.97
C GLN A 80 -4.48 11.85 10.09
N LEU A 81 -3.58 12.23 9.18
CA LEU A 81 -2.17 11.82 9.22
C LEU A 81 -1.48 12.27 10.53
N GLN A 82 -1.77 13.49 10.99
CA GLN A 82 -1.20 14.02 12.24
C GLN A 82 -1.78 13.36 13.49
N ALA A 83 -3.00 12.82 13.42
CA ALA A 83 -3.64 12.09 14.51
C ALA A 83 -3.21 10.60 14.58
N ALA A 84 -2.58 10.08 13.53
CA ALA A 84 -2.16 8.68 13.49
C ALA A 84 -1.03 8.39 14.49
N ASP A 85 -1.06 7.19 15.08
CA ASP A 85 0.03 6.67 15.91
C ASP A 85 1.21 6.18 15.04
N LEU A 86 0.92 5.78 13.80
CA LEU A 86 1.91 5.34 12.82
C LEU A 86 1.43 5.65 11.39
N VAL A 87 2.33 6.16 10.55
CA VAL A 87 2.12 6.34 9.11
C VAL A 87 3.07 5.43 8.36
N LEU A 88 2.51 4.54 7.55
CA LEU A 88 3.27 3.63 6.69
C LEU A 88 3.57 4.34 5.38
N LEU A 89 4.83 4.47 5.07
CA LEU A 89 5.34 5.03 3.83
C LEU A 89 5.84 3.89 2.93
N ASN A 90 5.55 3.97 1.64
CA ASN A 90 6.14 3.07 0.65
C ASN A 90 7.66 3.25 0.60
N GLY A 91 8.13 4.49 0.76
CA GLY A 91 9.51 4.86 0.55
C GLY A 91 9.87 4.99 -0.93
N ALA A 92 11.15 4.91 -1.27
CA ALA A 92 11.65 5.07 -2.63
C ALA A 92 11.22 6.41 -3.29
N GLY A 93 10.88 7.44 -2.49
CA GLY A 93 10.43 8.75 -2.99
C GLY A 93 8.97 8.83 -3.40
N TYR A 94 8.17 7.80 -3.11
CA TYR A 94 6.75 7.74 -3.45
C TYR A 94 5.93 8.88 -2.84
N GLU A 95 6.17 9.22 -1.58
CA GLU A 95 5.40 10.21 -0.83
C GLU A 95 5.91 11.63 -1.09
N ALA A 96 5.71 12.14 -2.31
CA ALA A 96 6.12 13.50 -2.68
C ALA A 96 5.46 14.58 -1.77
N TRP A 97 4.29 14.28 -1.19
CA TRP A 97 3.53 15.16 -0.32
C TRP A 97 4.20 15.42 1.04
N LEU A 98 5.14 14.59 1.50
CA LEU A 98 5.91 14.84 2.73
C LEU A 98 6.69 16.16 2.70
N LYS A 99 6.92 16.75 1.52
CA LYS A 99 7.54 18.08 1.39
C LYS A 99 6.67 19.20 1.96
N TRP A 100 5.36 18.95 2.10
CA TRP A 100 4.38 19.96 2.53
C TRP A 100 3.65 19.59 3.82
N VAL A 101 3.80 18.37 4.30
CA VAL A 101 3.13 17.86 5.50
C VAL A 101 4.18 17.56 6.55
N SER A 102 4.08 18.24 7.71
CA SER A 102 4.96 18.00 8.84
C SER A 102 4.36 16.92 9.74
N LEU A 103 5.08 15.83 9.89
CA LEU A 103 4.75 14.69 10.76
C LEU A 103 5.95 14.38 11.66
N PRO A 104 5.75 13.88 12.88
CA PRO A 104 6.83 13.44 13.76
C PRO A 104 7.57 12.23 13.14
N ASP A 105 8.89 12.27 13.09
CA ASP A 105 9.71 11.21 12.49
C ASP A 105 9.52 9.84 13.18
N ASP A 106 9.27 9.84 14.50
CA ASP A 106 9.04 8.63 15.29
C ASP A 106 7.70 7.93 14.98
N ARG A 107 6.81 8.59 14.24
CA ARG A 107 5.56 8.04 13.74
C ARG A 107 5.61 7.63 12.26
N LEU A 108 6.75 7.76 11.60
CA LEU A 108 6.92 7.39 10.20
C LEU A 108 7.63 6.05 10.08
N LEU A 109 7.13 5.18 9.24
CA LEU A 109 7.80 3.95 8.85
C LEU A 109 8.03 3.94 7.33
N ASP A 110 9.26 4.18 6.90
CA ASP A 110 9.68 3.86 5.54
C ASP A 110 9.82 2.34 5.40
N THR A 111 8.88 1.70 4.72
CA THR A 111 8.85 0.25 4.56
C THR A 111 9.90 -0.27 3.60
N SER A 112 10.55 0.61 2.81
CA SER A 112 11.65 0.28 1.91
C SER A 112 13.05 0.37 2.57
N ALA A 113 13.13 0.86 3.80
CA ALA A 113 14.41 1.15 4.48
C ALA A 113 15.36 -0.06 4.58
N SER A 114 14.82 -1.30 4.66
CA SER A 114 15.63 -2.52 4.77
C SER A 114 16.25 -3.00 3.46
N PHE A 115 15.86 -2.42 2.31
CA PHE A 115 16.33 -2.83 0.98
C PHE A 115 16.69 -1.66 0.05
N GLN A 116 17.17 -0.57 0.62
CA GLN A 116 17.57 0.62 -0.15
C GLN A 116 18.64 0.35 -1.20
N ASP A 117 19.50 -0.63 -0.99
CA ASP A 117 20.51 -1.11 -1.95
C ASP A 117 19.91 -1.84 -3.16
N ARG A 118 18.63 -2.23 -3.08
CA ARG A 118 17.89 -2.88 -4.18
C ARG A 118 16.96 -1.93 -4.93
N LEU A 119 16.83 -0.69 -4.47
CA LEU A 119 16.05 0.31 -5.18
C LEU A 119 16.64 0.57 -6.58
N ILE A 120 15.77 0.86 -7.53
CA ILE A 120 16.15 1.05 -8.94
C ILE A 120 16.18 2.55 -9.21
N PRO A 121 17.37 3.12 -9.49
CA PRO A 121 17.48 4.52 -9.91
C PRO A 121 16.81 4.72 -11.28
N LEU A 122 16.06 5.80 -11.44
CA LEU A 122 15.58 6.24 -12.74
C LEU A 122 16.71 6.91 -13.50
N ALA A 123 16.95 6.49 -14.74
CA ALA A 123 18.12 6.87 -15.52
C ALA A 123 18.15 8.35 -15.96
N GLU A 124 17.00 9.02 -16.00
CA GLU A 124 16.84 10.43 -16.39
C GLU A 124 15.67 11.07 -15.63
N GLU A 125 15.73 12.40 -15.45
CA GLU A 125 14.57 13.20 -15.07
C GLU A 125 13.52 13.10 -16.19
N THR A 126 12.60 12.19 -16.06
CA THR A 126 11.48 12.12 -16.98
C THR A 126 10.43 13.11 -16.50
N VAL A 127 10.51 14.33 -17.06
CA VAL A 127 9.49 15.37 -16.85
C VAL A 127 8.28 15.03 -17.70
N HIS A 128 7.16 14.76 -17.06
CA HIS A 128 5.90 14.49 -17.74
C HIS A 128 4.89 15.59 -17.45
N GLN A 129 4.09 15.93 -18.46
CA GLN A 129 2.90 16.75 -18.31
C GLN A 129 1.67 15.81 -18.36
N HIS A 130 1.02 15.63 -17.23
CA HIS A 130 -0.28 14.99 -17.16
C HIS A 130 -1.38 16.05 -17.19
N GLY A 131 -1.98 16.32 -18.36
CA GLY A 131 -3.15 17.18 -18.52
C GLY A 131 -3.07 18.56 -17.83
N PRO A 132 -4.20 19.14 -17.39
CA PRO A 132 -4.23 20.45 -16.71
C PRO A 132 -3.58 20.48 -15.31
N GLY A 133 -3.13 19.35 -14.79
CA GLY A 133 -2.63 19.20 -13.42
C GLY A 133 -1.17 19.60 -13.19
N GLY A 134 -0.39 19.82 -14.22
CA GLY A 134 1.00 20.30 -14.12
C GLY A 134 2.08 19.26 -14.45
N GLU A 135 3.31 19.73 -14.56
CA GLU A 135 4.51 18.91 -14.76
C GLU A 135 4.88 18.20 -13.46
N HIS A 136 5.05 16.87 -13.50
CA HIS A 136 5.64 16.09 -12.44
C HIS A 136 6.99 15.55 -12.89
N SER A 137 8.01 15.70 -12.05
CA SER A 137 9.33 15.15 -12.25
C SER A 137 9.52 13.98 -11.31
N HIS A 138 9.58 12.77 -11.85
CA HIS A 138 10.04 11.61 -11.11
C HIS A 138 11.57 11.60 -11.16
N THR A 139 12.19 12.39 -10.29
CA THR A 139 13.64 12.35 -10.06
C THR A 139 13.93 11.37 -8.95
N GLY A 140 14.75 10.38 -9.20
CA GLY A 140 15.31 9.56 -8.14
C GLY A 140 15.16 8.06 -8.34
N MET A 141 14.13 7.44 -7.77
CA MET A 141 13.96 5.99 -7.73
C MET A 141 12.62 5.57 -8.33
N ALA A 142 12.60 4.41 -8.98
CA ALA A 142 11.34 3.71 -9.23
C ALA A 142 10.72 3.34 -7.88
N PHE A 143 9.42 3.51 -7.73
CA PHE A 143 8.76 3.40 -6.42
C PHE A 143 7.73 2.27 -6.33
N THR A 144 7.39 1.59 -7.42
CA THR A 144 6.41 0.50 -7.43
C THR A 144 6.98 -0.81 -6.87
N VAL A 145 7.63 -0.72 -5.71
CA VAL A 145 8.40 -1.82 -5.09
C VAL A 145 7.55 -3.05 -4.78
N TRP A 146 6.27 -2.86 -4.49
CA TRP A 146 5.32 -3.94 -4.19
C TRP A 146 5.00 -4.85 -5.38
N LEU A 147 5.38 -4.46 -6.60
CA LEU A 147 5.26 -5.32 -7.79
C LEU A 147 6.29 -6.44 -7.82
N ASP A 148 7.37 -6.34 -7.04
CA ASP A 148 8.24 -7.48 -6.72
C ASP A 148 7.72 -8.15 -5.44
N PRO A 149 7.11 -9.36 -5.48
CA PRO A 149 6.59 -10.03 -4.30
C PRO A 149 7.65 -10.30 -3.22
N GLY A 150 8.92 -10.39 -3.60
CA GLY A 150 10.04 -10.49 -2.66
C GLY A 150 10.24 -9.19 -1.87
N LEU A 151 10.14 -8.02 -2.51
CA LEU A 151 10.21 -6.72 -1.84
C LEU A 151 8.93 -6.42 -1.05
N ALA A 152 7.75 -6.79 -1.59
CA ALA A 152 6.48 -6.74 -0.84
C ALA A 152 6.56 -7.51 0.49
N MET A 153 7.24 -8.66 0.50
CA MET A 153 7.47 -9.46 1.70
C MET A 153 8.39 -8.73 2.70
N GLU A 154 9.39 -7.98 2.24
CA GLU A 154 10.23 -7.14 3.12
C GLU A 154 9.41 -5.98 3.72
N GLN A 155 8.56 -5.32 2.91
CA GLN A 155 7.61 -4.31 3.40
C GLN A 155 6.69 -4.89 4.47
N ALA A 156 6.11 -6.07 4.23
CA ALA A 156 5.25 -6.77 5.20
C ALA A 156 5.99 -7.07 6.53
N ARG A 157 7.27 -7.46 6.46
CA ARG A 157 8.12 -7.67 7.66
C ARG A 157 8.36 -6.39 8.43
N ALA A 158 8.64 -5.28 7.73
CA ALA A 158 8.82 -3.97 8.37
C ALA A 158 7.55 -3.53 9.09
N ILE A 159 6.38 -3.70 8.45
CA ILE A 159 5.07 -3.42 9.03
C ILE A 159 4.83 -4.27 10.28
N ALA A 160 5.05 -5.59 10.21
CA ALA A 160 4.87 -6.47 11.37
C ALA A 160 5.74 -6.05 12.56
N GLY A 161 6.99 -5.71 12.32
CA GLY A 161 7.89 -5.21 13.36
C GLY A 161 7.44 -3.89 13.98
N ALA A 162 6.80 -3.02 13.22
CA ALA A 162 6.23 -1.77 13.74
C ALA A 162 4.94 -2.04 14.54
N LEU A 163 4.07 -2.91 14.06
CA LEU A 163 2.86 -3.33 14.77
C LEU A 163 3.19 -4.04 16.10
N ASP A 164 4.25 -4.85 16.15
CA ASP A 164 4.72 -5.48 17.39
C ASP A 164 5.18 -4.45 18.44
N ARG A 165 5.72 -3.29 18.01
CA ARG A 165 6.07 -2.20 18.93
C ARG A 165 4.83 -1.40 19.36
N LEU A 166 3.87 -1.24 18.48
CA LEU A 166 2.66 -0.45 18.70
C LEU A 166 1.64 -1.19 19.59
N ALA A 167 1.50 -2.51 19.39
CA ALA A 167 0.57 -3.38 20.10
C ALA A 167 1.26 -4.71 20.46
N PRO A 168 2.20 -4.69 21.44
CA PRO A 168 3.05 -5.85 21.76
C PRO A 168 2.26 -7.07 22.28
N GLU A 169 1.08 -6.86 22.86
CA GLU A 169 0.18 -7.93 23.29
C GLU A 169 -0.31 -8.78 22.13
N ASN A 170 -0.30 -8.28 20.90
CA ASN A 170 -0.74 -8.96 19.68
C ASN A 170 0.40 -9.63 18.90
N SER A 171 1.65 -9.55 19.37
CA SER A 171 2.85 -10.01 18.64
C SER A 171 2.78 -11.47 18.16
N ARG A 172 2.05 -12.33 18.86
CA ARG A 172 1.84 -13.72 18.41
C ARG A 172 0.97 -13.74 17.15
N ALA A 173 -0.16 -13.03 17.16
CA ALA A 173 -1.09 -12.96 16.03
C ALA A 173 -0.39 -12.30 14.82
N HIS A 174 0.36 -11.21 15.04
CA HIS A 174 1.14 -10.55 13.98
C HIS A 174 2.11 -11.52 13.30
N ARG A 175 2.83 -12.36 14.06
CA ARG A 175 3.75 -13.36 13.48
C ARG A 175 3.02 -14.44 12.68
N GLU A 176 1.91 -14.96 13.21
CA GLU A 176 1.09 -15.98 12.52
C GLU A 176 0.51 -15.42 11.22
N ASN A 177 -0.02 -14.19 11.26
CA ASN A 177 -0.58 -13.48 10.12
C ASN A 177 0.49 -13.14 9.07
N LEU A 178 1.67 -12.64 9.50
CA LEU A 178 2.79 -12.39 8.61
C LEU A 178 3.25 -13.67 7.90
N ALA A 179 3.28 -14.81 8.61
CA ALA A 179 3.65 -16.09 8.01
C ALA A 179 2.66 -16.50 6.92
N ALA A 180 1.36 -16.34 7.17
CA ALA A 180 0.30 -16.63 6.20
C ALA A 180 0.40 -15.70 4.96
N LEU A 181 0.56 -14.38 5.17
CA LEU A 181 0.76 -13.40 4.10
C LEU A 181 2.02 -13.71 3.28
N SER A 182 3.12 -14.05 3.95
CA SER A 182 4.38 -14.42 3.28
C SER A 182 4.25 -15.67 2.41
N SER A 183 3.45 -16.66 2.83
CA SER A 183 3.15 -17.85 2.02
C SER A 183 2.40 -17.45 0.74
N GLN A 184 1.37 -16.62 0.86
CA GLN A 184 0.59 -16.15 -0.28
C GLN A 184 1.41 -15.30 -1.26
N LEU A 185 2.29 -14.41 -0.76
CA LEU A 185 3.20 -13.65 -1.62
C LEU A 185 4.18 -14.56 -2.37
N LYS A 186 4.66 -15.62 -1.73
CA LYS A 186 5.54 -16.62 -2.38
C LYS A 186 4.80 -17.43 -3.45
N GLU A 187 3.55 -17.78 -3.20
CA GLU A 187 2.70 -18.48 -4.17
C GLU A 187 2.41 -17.58 -5.38
N LEU A 188 2.11 -16.30 -5.13
CA LEU A 188 1.96 -15.28 -6.17
C LEU A 188 3.22 -15.14 -7.01
N ASP A 189 4.39 -15.02 -6.37
CA ASP A 189 5.68 -14.95 -7.05
C ASP A 189 5.92 -16.15 -7.99
N THR A 190 5.62 -17.36 -7.52
CA THR A 190 5.71 -18.58 -8.32
C THR A 190 4.75 -18.54 -9.51
N SER A 191 3.54 -18.03 -9.32
CA SER A 191 2.55 -17.90 -10.39
C SER A 191 3.00 -16.89 -11.45
N LEU A 192 3.46 -15.70 -11.01
CA LEU A 192 3.98 -14.67 -11.91
C LEU A 192 5.23 -15.13 -12.67
N GLU A 193 6.20 -15.79 -11.99
CA GLU A 193 7.37 -16.38 -12.66
C GLU A 193 6.96 -17.37 -13.77
N SER A 194 5.94 -18.18 -13.48
CA SER A 194 5.41 -19.14 -14.46
C SER A 194 4.72 -18.44 -15.65
N ALA A 195 3.95 -17.37 -15.36
CA ALA A 195 3.25 -16.61 -16.38
C ALA A 195 4.23 -15.81 -17.27
N PHE A 196 5.27 -15.22 -16.67
CA PHE A 196 6.27 -14.45 -17.41
C PHE A 196 7.26 -15.29 -18.18
N ARG A 197 7.39 -16.60 -17.90
CA ARG A 197 8.43 -17.47 -18.49
C ARG A 197 8.46 -17.44 -20.01
N GLU A 198 7.30 -17.44 -20.65
CA GLU A 198 7.20 -17.39 -22.11
C GLU A 198 7.17 -15.96 -22.63
N VAL A 199 6.54 -15.06 -21.92
CA VAL A 199 6.42 -13.64 -22.30
C VAL A 199 7.77 -12.94 -22.31
N ARG A 200 8.68 -13.25 -21.38
CA ARG A 200 10.01 -12.59 -21.27
C ARG A 200 10.95 -12.82 -22.44
N GLU A 201 10.71 -13.86 -23.25
CA GLU A 201 11.49 -14.10 -24.47
C GLU A 201 11.10 -13.15 -25.61
N HIS A 202 10.01 -12.38 -25.43
CA HIS A 202 9.50 -11.41 -26.39
C HIS A 202 9.66 -10.00 -25.84
N PRO A 203 10.25 -9.08 -26.63
CA PRO A 203 10.33 -7.69 -26.21
C PRO A 203 8.94 -7.09 -25.98
N LEU A 204 8.80 -6.28 -24.94
CA LEU A 204 7.56 -5.60 -24.56
C LEU A 204 7.65 -4.10 -24.83
N VAL A 205 6.51 -3.46 -25.05
CA VAL A 205 6.35 -2.04 -24.83
C VAL A 205 5.53 -1.87 -23.54
N PHE A 206 5.95 -0.98 -22.67
CA PHE A 206 5.17 -0.58 -21.50
C PHE A 206 4.51 0.75 -21.77
N SER A 207 3.23 0.90 -21.41
CA SER A 207 2.51 2.15 -21.60
C SER A 207 3.10 3.26 -20.73
N HIS A 208 3.54 2.90 -19.51
CA HIS A 208 4.11 3.83 -18.54
C HIS A 208 5.30 3.19 -17.79
N PRO A 209 6.28 3.99 -17.32
CA PRO A 209 7.47 3.48 -16.62
C PRO A 209 7.20 3.16 -15.14
N VAL A 210 6.37 2.14 -14.90
CA VAL A 210 5.99 1.68 -13.55
C VAL A 210 6.41 0.22 -13.28
N TYR A 211 6.93 -0.49 -14.28
CA TYR A 211 7.16 -1.92 -14.21
C TYR A 211 8.61 -2.32 -13.92
N GLN A 212 9.49 -1.40 -13.55
CA GLN A 212 10.94 -1.65 -13.39
C GLN A 212 11.25 -2.80 -12.42
N TYR A 213 10.46 -2.96 -11.35
CA TYR A 213 10.64 -4.06 -10.40
C TYR A 213 10.17 -5.41 -10.98
N LEU A 214 9.12 -5.43 -11.81
CA LEU A 214 8.75 -6.62 -12.59
C LEU A 214 9.82 -6.96 -13.62
N GLU A 215 10.29 -5.97 -14.36
CA GLU A 215 11.35 -6.13 -15.37
C GLU A 215 12.58 -6.79 -14.75
N LYS A 216 13.03 -6.24 -13.60
CA LYS A 216 14.20 -6.77 -12.88
C LYS A 216 13.94 -8.17 -12.33
N ARG A 217 12.77 -8.41 -11.72
CA ARG A 217 12.48 -9.67 -11.06
C ARG A 217 12.32 -10.83 -12.03
N TYR A 218 11.60 -10.60 -13.11
CA TYR A 218 11.25 -11.65 -14.08
C TYR A 218 12.06 -11.59 -15.37
N ALA A 219 13.13 -10.78 -15.39
CA ALA A 219 14.05 -10.61 -16.52
C ALA A 219 13.32 -10.20 -17.81
N LEU A 220 12.34 -9.29 -17.70
CA LEU A 220 11.62 -8.77 -18.86
C LEU A 220 12.49 -7.78 -19.64
N GLN A 221 12.27 -7.68 -20.93
CA GLN A 221 12.92 -6.71 -21.81
C GLN A 221 11.86 -5.83 -22.46
N GLY A 222 11.95 -4.53 -22.23
CA GLY A 222 10.95 -3.62 -22.77
C GLY A 222 11.41 -2.17 -22.84
N ILE A 223 10.58 -1.37 -23.46
CA ILE A 223 10.75 0.08 -23.56
C ILE A 223 9.47 0.74 -23.05
N SER A 224 9.59 1.64 -22.09
CA SER A 224 8.46 2.40 -21.56
C SER A 224 8.16 3.60 -22.43
N MET A 225 6.88 3.80 -22.70
CA MET A 225 6.29 5.05 -23.18
C MET A 225 5.87 5.91 -21.98
N HIS A 226 5.06 6.94 -22.22
CA HIS A 226 4.45 7.78 -21.18
C HIS A 226 2.99 8.01 -21.56
N TRP A 227 2.22 6.90 -21.56
CA TRP A 227 0.85 6.86 -22.01
C TRP A 227 -0.04 6.42 -20.86
N GLU A 228 -1.05 7.23 -20.57
CA GLU A 228 -2.06 6.91 -19.59
C GLU A 228 -3.25 6.18 -20.23
N PRO A 229 -3.83 5.18 -19.59
CA PRO A 229 -4.89 4.37 -20.18
C PRO A 229 -6.16 5.16 -20.49
N GLU A 230 -6.49 6.19 -19.70
CA GLU A 230 -7.69 7.01 -19.86
C GLU A 230 -7.52 8.18 -20.83
N GLN A 231 -6.33 8.39 -21.37
CA GLN A 231 -6.02 9.53 -22.22
C GLN A 231 -5.97 9.15 -23.71
N GLU A 232 -6.40 10.11 -24.54
CA GLU A 232 -6.19 10.03 -25.98
C GLU A 232 -4.72 10.29 -26.31
N ILE A 233 -4.14 9.41 -27.11
CA ILE A 233 -2.72 9.46 -27.46
C ILE A 233 -2.48 10.42 -28.63
N SER A 234 -1.55 11.35 -28.46
CA SER A 234 -1.22 12.35 -29.46
C SER A 234 -0.54 11.73 -30.70
N GLU A 235 -0.69 12.37 -31.87
CA GLU A 235 -0.01 11.93 -33.10
C GLU A 235 1.51 11.86 -32.96
N LYS A 236 2.10 12.77 -32.20
CA LYS A 236 3.54 12.73 -31.90
C LYS A 236 3.92 11.44 -31.15
N ALA A 237 3.14 11.07 -30.13
CA ALA A 237 3.40 9.86 -29.36
C ALA A 237 3.27 8.59 -30.21
N TRP A 238 2.33 8.53 -31.15
CA TRP A 238 2.23 7.43 -32.14
C TRP A 238 3.44 7.35 -33.07
N ILE A 239 4.00 8.50 -33.49
CA ILE A 239 5.26 8.53 -34.26
C ILE A 239 6.41 8.00 -33.40
N ASP A 240 6.48 8.38 -32.12
CA ASP A 240 7.50 7.93 -31.19
C ASP A 240 7.39 6.40 -30.99
N LEU A 241 6.19 5.85 -30.86
CA LEU A 241 5.96 4.40 -30.81
C LEU A 241 6.47 3.71 -32.09
N SER A 242 6.17 4.26 -33.28
CA SER A 242 6.69 3.74 -34.55
C SER A 242 8.23 3.67 -34.57
N ASN A 243 8.88 4.67 -33.97
CA ASN A 243 10.34 4.72 -33.84
C ASN A 243 10.86 3.66 -32.86
N VAL A 244 10.14 3.38 -31.78
CA VAL A 244 10.44 2.31 -30.83
C VAL A 244 10.32 0.95 -31.51
N LEU A 245 9.19 0.67 -32.18
CA LEU A 245 8.93 -0.63 -32.83
C LEU A 245 9.90 -0.95 -33.98
N ARG A 246 10.42 0.07 -34.68
CA ARG A 246 11.48 -0.14 -35.69
C ARG A 246 12.80 -0.59 -35.08
N ARG A 247 13.12 -0.19 -33.86
CA ARG A 247 14.36 -0.57 -33.15
C ARG A 247 14.21 -1.85 -32.37
N GLN A 248 13.05 -2.04 -31.78
CA GLN A 248 12.69 -3.19 -30.96
C GLN A 248 11.28 -3.64 -31.35
N PRO A 249 11.14 -4.54 -32.36
CA PRO A 249 9.84 -5.09 -32.71
C PRO A 249 9.19 -5.76 -31.50
N SER A 250 7.93 -5.44 -31.27
CA SER A 250 7.11 -6.03 -30.22
C SER A 250 5.70 -6.27 -30.75
N GLN A 251 5.03 -7.30 -30.25
CA GLN A 251 3.62 -7.58 -30.50
C GLN A 251 2.75 -7.23 -29.29
N TRP A 252 3.35 -6.85 -28.15
CA TRP A 252 2.65 -6.70 -26.89
C TRP A 252 2.97 -5.35 -26.24
N MET A 253 1.91 -4.67 -25.81
CA MET A 253 2.02 -3.45 -25.00
C MET A 253 1.32 -3.66 -23.67
N MET A 254 2.07 -3.57 -22.57
CA MET A 254 1.56 -3.74 -21.22
C MET A 254 1.03 -2.41 -20.68
N TRP A 255 -0.17 -2.45 -20.09
CA TRP A 255 -0.92 -1.30 -19.62
C TRP A 255 -1.35 -1.46 -18.17
N GLU A 256 -1.38 -0.36 -17.42
CA GLU A 256 -1.82 -0.33 -16.02
C GLU A 256 -3.32 -0.53 -15.85
N ASP A 257 -4.10 -0.14 -16.84
CA ASP A 257 -5.53 -0.45 -16.99
C ASP A 257 -5.90 -0.53 -18.47
N THR A 258 -7.16 -0.82 -18.75
CA THR A 258 -7.67 -0.91 -20.12
C THR A 258 -7.63 0.45 -20.81
N PRO A 259 -6.86 0.61 -21.89
CA PRO A 259 -6.81 1.89 -22.60
C PRO A 259 -8.13 2.21 -23.27
N VAL A 260 -8.37 3.50 -23.58
CA VAL A 260 -9.56 3.95 -24.30
C VAL A 260 -9.72 3.24 -25.63
N ALA A 261 -10.97 3.10 -26.09
CA ALA A 261 -11.30 2.31 -27.27
C ALA A 261 -10.61 2.77 -28.57
N SER A 262 -10.38 4.07 -28.73
CA SER A 262 -9.62 4.67 -29.84
C SER A 262 -8.17 4.19 -29.85
N THR A 263 -7.52 4.14 -28.68
CA THR A 263 -6.16 3.63 -28.52
C THR A 263 -6.10 2.14 -28.83
N LEU A 264 -7.03 1.32 -28.28
CA LEU A 264 -7.09 -0.12 -28.56
C LEU A 264 -7.27 -0.40 -30.07
N SER A 265 -8.11 0.36 -30.75
CA SER A 265 -8.32 0.21 -32.19
C SER A 265 -7.06 0.55 -32.97
N ARG A 266 -6.36 1.62 -32.58
CA ARG A 266 -5.18 2.08 -33.31
C ARG A 266 -3.94 1.24 -33.05
N LEU A 267 -3.81 0.58 -31.90
CA LEU A 267 -2.74 -0.39 -31.63
C LEU A 267 -2.73 -1.53 -32.67
N GLN A 268 -3.89 -1.92 -33.20
CA GLN A 268 -4.00 -2.93 -34.24
C GLN A 268 -3.30 -2.53 -35.55
N ASP A 269 -3.23 -1.23 -35.88
CA ASP A 269 -2.52 -0.72 -37.05
C ASP A 269 -0.99 -0.91 -36.91
N TYR A 270 -0.51 -1.22 -35.71
CA TYR A 270 0.89 -1.45 -35.36
C TYR A 270 1.18 -2.91 -35.04
N ASP A 271 0.23 -3.82 -35.27
CA ASP A 271 0.30 -5.24 -34.86
C ASP A 271 0.58 -5.43 -33.36
N LEU A 272 0.14 -4.45 -32.53
CA LEU A 272 0.28 -4.50 -31.08
C LEU A 272 -1.02 -4.92 -30.40
N GLN A 273 -0.90 -5.83 -29.45
CA GLN A 273 -1.98 -6.23 -28.55
C GLN A 273 -1.76 -5.64 -27.16
N ALA A 274 -2.83 -5.12 -26.56
CA ALA A 274 -2.80 -4.61 -25.19
C ALA A 274 -2.88 -5.78 -24.19
N VAL A 275 -1.98 -5.79 -23.22
CA VAL A 275 -1.99 -6.69 -22.06
C VAL A 275 -2.16 -5.85 -20.82
N VAL A 276 -3.25 -6.08 -20.08
CA VAL A 276 -3.50 -5.29 -18.84
C VAL A 276 -2.84 -5.97 -17.66
N PHE A 277 -1.93 -5.26 -17.01
CA PHE A 277 -1.26 -5.63 -15.77
C PHE A 277 -1.41 -4.49 -14.76
N ARG A 278 -2.41 -4.59 -13.89
CA ARG A 278 -2.74 -3.54 -12.92
C ARG A 278 -1.73 -3.48 -11.80
N THR A 279 -1.32 -2.28 -11.44
CA THR A 279 -0.33 -2.05 -10.37
C THR A 279 -0.91 -2.23 -8.96
N ALA A 280 -2.24 -2.15 -8.79
CA ALA A 280 -2.90 -2.12 -7.49
C ALA A 280 -2.38 -1.03 -6.55
N SER A 281 -1.90 0.10 -7.07
CA SER A 281 -1.43 1.26 -6.27
C SER A 281 -2.53 1.85 -5.41
N ASN A 282 -3.78 1.87 -5.90
CA ASN A 282 -4.97 2.32 -5.19
C ASN A 282 -5.93 1.16 -4.92
N ARG A 283 -6.96 1.42 -4.11
CA ARG A 283 -8.00 0.44 -3.76
C ARG A 283 -8.70 -0.06 -5.04
N PRO A 284 -8.72 -1.37 -5.31
CA PRO A 284 -9.41 -1.88 -6.48
C PRO A 284 -10.93 -1.72 -6.34
N VAL A 285 -11.62 -1.61 -7.47
CA VAL A 285 -13.10 -1.52 -7.53
C VAL A 285 -13.74 -2.80 -6.96
N SER A 286 -13.08 -3.94 -7.14
CA SER A 286 -13.55 -5.24 -6.64
C SER A 286 -12.38 -6.15 -6.30
N GLY A 287 -12.60 -7.05 -5.33
CA GLY A 287 -11.58 -7.96 -4.84
C GLY A 287 -10.52 -7.28 -3.97
N ASP A 288 -9.40 -7.93 -3.83
CA ASP A 288 -8.28 -7.45 -3.02
C ASP A 288 -6.96 -7.43 -3.82
N TYR A 289 -5.85 -7.17 -3.14
CA TYR A 289 -4.52 -7.14 -3.74
C TYR A 289 -4.16 -8.45 -4.46
N PHE A 290 -4.45 -9.60 -3.83
CA PHE A 290 -4.15 -10.90 -4.45
C PHE A 290 -5.08 -11.21 -5.61
N ASP A 291 -6.34 -10.77 -5.56
CA ASP A 291 -7.27 -10.91 -6.70
C ASP A 291 -6.74 -10.14 -7.91
N VAL A 292 -6.30 -8.89 -7.72
CA VAL A 292 -5.69 -8.08 -8.79
C VAL A 292 -4.46 -8.77 -9.37
N MET A 293 -3.52 -9.17 -8.51
CA MET A 293 -2.27 -9.78 -8.95
C MET A 293 -2.48 -11.16 -9.59
N SER A 294 -3.44 -11.94 -9.11
CA SER A 294 -3.80 -13.22 -9.72
C SER A 294 -4.45 -13.05 -11.09
N ASN A 295 -5.31 -12.04 -11.24
CA ASN A 295 -5.89 -11.69 -12.53
C ASN A 295 -4.81 -11.24 -13.54
N ASN A 296 -3.81 -10.48 -13.09
CA ASN A 296 -2.66 -10.13 -13.93
C ASN A 296 -1.93 -11.39 -14.43
N ALA A 297 -1.70 -12.38 -13.57
CA ALA A 297 -1.10 -13.64 -13.98
C ALA A 297 -1.96 -14.38 -15.01
N VAL A 298 -3.29 -14.37 -14.86
CA VAL A 298 -4.23 -14.98 -15.86
C VAL A 298 -4.12 -14.29 -17.21
N GLU A 299 -4.05 -12.95 -17.25
CA GLU A 299 -3.88 -12.21 -18.51
C GLU A 299 -2.55 -12.52 -19.19
N LEU A 300 -1.47 -12.69 -18.42
CA LEU A 300 -0.18 -13.11 -18.95
C LEU A 300 -0.22 -14.54 -19.50
N PHE A 301 -0.91 -15.48 -18.85
CA PHE A 301 -1.09 -16.84 -19.40
C PHE A 301 -1.87 -16.84 -20.72
N ARG A 302 -2.91 -16.01 -20.85
CA ARG A 302 -3.63 -15.82 -22.13
C ARG A 302 -2.70 -15.27 -23.21
N THR A 303 -1.85 -14.31 -22.87
CA THR A 303 -0.85 -13.75 -23.77
C THR A 303 0.13 -14.84 -24.23
N ALA A 304 0.64 -15.66 -23.32
CA ALA A 304 1.52 -16.78 -23.65
C ALA A 304 0.83 -17.83 -24.58
N ASP A 305 -0.46 -18.10 -24.38
CA ASP A 305 -1.22 -19.00 -25.25
C ASP A 305 -1.36 -18.44 -26.67
N LEU A 306 -1.55 -17.13 -26.82
CA LEU A 306 -1.59 -16.47 -28.13
C LEU A 306 -0.24 -16.55 -28.83
N ILE A 307 0.87 -16.31 -28.12
CA ILE A 307 2.23 -16.44 -28.65
C ILE A 307 2.44 -17.86 -29.19
N ARG A 308 2.04 -18.90 -28.49
CA ARG A 308 2.17 -20.31 -28.94
C ARG A 308 1.31 -20.60 -30.17
N ALA A 309 0.12 -20.01 -30.26
CA ALA A 309 -0.77 -20.21 -31.40
C ALA A 309 -0.20 -19.62 -32.69
N ASP A 310 0.49 -18.47 -32.61
CA ASP A 310 1.11 -17.80 -33.75
C ASP A 310 2.39 -18.53 -34.27
N GLN A 311 2.99 -19.39 -33.45
CA GLN A 311 4.19 -20.16 -33.80
C GLN A 311 3.88 -21.52 -34.47
N ASN A 312 2.62 -21.99 -34.49
CA ASN A 312 2.15 -23.24 -35.06
C ASN A 312 1.40 -23.03 -36.39
#